data_dd7054fa5de015b6195782c9f91fe563
#
_entry.id   dd7054fa5de015b6195782c9f91fe563
#
_cell.length_a   1.000
_cell.length_b   1.000
_cell.length_c   1.000
_cell.angle_alpha   90.00
_cell.angle_beta   90.00
_cell.angle_gamma   90.00
#
_symmetry.space_group_name_H-M   'P 1'
#
loop_
_entity.id
_entity.type
_entity.pdbx_description
1 polymer ?
#
loop_
_entity_poly.entity_id
_entity_poly.type
_entity_poly.pdbx_seq_one_letter_code
_entity_poly.pdbx_strand_id
1 'polypeptide(L)'
;MVSLPRPAATDVAAQCFLNALLRETRDWQLLPGTSPQALAQIHYPLSDTQAIRIPLRYFSPTQHHHYQFPAYLVASDNDRQEAIDFARLVDLILAKPSVRGKLADDVLARFARRVRESHQHTWQAIELRHDWNTLRAQPLNFAEAEQALLVGHAFHPAPKSHEPFDKTEARRYLPDFAPRFPLRWFAVNKAHVAGESLALDLRTRLLRFAAQSAPALLAHFTDTRWLVPMHPWQAAYLLEQPWCQQLVERGDLTDLGEAGAHWLPTSSSRSLYSETNNDMVKFSLSVRLTNSVRTLSVKEVKRGMRLARLAQTSRWQALQARYPTMRVMQEDGWAGLRDAQGDIQEESLMALRVNLLFDTPDTQTNVLVSLAQAAPDGGDSLLASAVRRLSHRLNLPPEQAARCWVQAYCDRVLLPLF
;
A
#
# COMPACT_ATOMS: atom_id res chain seq x y z
N MET A 1 15.89 -10.89 22.18
CA MET A 1 14.55 -10.99 21.57
C MET A 1 14.40 -12.39 21.05
N VAL A 2 13.52 -13.18 21.66
CA VAL A 2 13.22 -14.54 21.20
C VAL A 2 12.37 -14.37 19.95
N SER A 3 12.91 -14.71 18.76
CA SER A 3 12.13 -14.78 17.54
C SER A 3 11.05 -15.83 17.72
N LEU A 4 9.79 -15.46 17.60
CA LEU A 4 8.71 -16.44 17.51
C LEU A 4 9.00 -17.37 16.33
N PRO A 5 8.90 -18.70 16.50
CA PRO A 5 9.15 -19.63 15.41
C PRO A 5 8.13 -19.34 14.30
N ARG A 6 8.62 -19.05 13.10
CA ARG A 6 7.79 -18.92 11.90
C ARG A 6 6.96 -20.19 11.76
N PRO A 7 5.67 -20.11 11.43
CA PRO A 7 4.90 -21.30 11.11
C PRO A 7 5.65 -22.04 10.00
N ALA A 8 6.13 -23.24 10.28
CA ALA A 8 7.05 -23.99 9.42
C ALA A 8 6.47 -24.33 8.03
N ALA A 9 5.20 -24.06 7.81
CA ALA A 9 4.48 -24.48 6.60
C ALA A 9 4.03 -23.31 5.69
N THR A 10 4.12 -22.06 6.12
CA THR A 10 3.68 -20.91 5.29
C THR A 10 4.70 -19.79 5.34
N ASP A 11 5.02 -19.24 4.17
CA ASP A 11 5.81 -18.02 4.01
C ASP A 11 5.07 -17.10 3.04
N VAL A 12 4.16 -16.28 3.59
CA VAL A 12 3.30 -15.40 2.81
C VAL A 12 4.07 -14.32 2.05
N ALA A 13 5.24 -13.93 2.56
CA ALA A 13 6.10 -12.97 1.87
C ALA A 13 6.78 -13.60 0.64
N ALA A 14 7.23 -14.85 0.76
CA ALA A 14 7.79 -15.61 -0.36
C ALA A 14 6.72 -15.94 -1.42
N GLN A 15 5.46 -16.11 -1.04
CA GLN A 15 4.37 -16.36 -2.00
C GLN A 15 4.23 -15.24 -3.04
N CYS A 16 4.37 -13.97 -2.66
CA CYS A 16 4.27 -12.85 -3.60
C CYS A 16 5.36 -12.91 -4.67
N PHE A 17 6.60 -13.22 -4.26
CA PHE A 17 7.73 -13.39 -5.17
C PHE A 17 7.50 -14.56 -6.13
N LEU A 18 7.08 -15.72 -5.61
CA LEU A 18 6.84 -16.91 -6.43
C LEU A 18 5.65 -16.72 -7.39
N ASN A 19 4.55 -16.13 -6.95
CA ASN A 19 3.41 -15.85 -7.81
C ASN A 19 3.77 -14.84 -8.92
N ALA A 20 4.59 -13.83 -8.63
CA ALA A 20 5.11 -12.92 -9.64
C ALA A 20 5.99 -13.64 -10.66
N LEU A 21 6.94 -14.47 -10.18
CA LEU A 21 7.86 -15.22 -11.02
C LEU A 21 7.14 -16.19 -11.95
N LEU A 22 6.28 -17.05 -11.39
CA LEU A 22 5.60 -18.11 -12.17
C LEU A 22 4.60 -17.55 -13.19
N ARG A 23 4.12 -16.34 -12.96
CA ARG A 23 3.27 -15.63 -13.92
C ARG A 23 4.06 -15.12 -15.14
N GLU A 24 5.27 -14.65 -14.91
CA GLU A 24 6.14 -14.11 -15.97
C GLU A 24 6.93 -15.21 -16.70
N THR A 25 7.27 -16.30 -16.00
CA THR A 25 7.97 -17.44 -16.58
C THR A 25 6.99 -18.57 -16.85
N ARG A 26 7.14 -19.27 -17.97
CA ARG A 26 6.23 -20.37 -18.37
C ARG A 26 6.94 -21.71 -18.49
N ASP A 27 8.15 -21.81 -18.04
CA ASP A 27 9.02 -22.99 -18.11
C ASP A 27 8.97 -23.86 -16.85
N TRP A 28 7.92 -23.72 -16.04
CA TRP A 28 7.64 -24.56 -14.89
C TRP A 28 6.54 -25.60 -15.20
N GLN A 29 6.50 -26.67 -14.43
CA GLN A 29 5.54 -27.76 -14.56
C GLN A 29 4.85 -28.02 -13.24
N LEU A 30 3.57 -28.39 -13.30
CA LEU A 30 2.83 -28.90 -12.16
C LEU A 30 3.03 -30.42 -12.09
N LEU A 31 3.66 -30.91 -11.04
CA LEU A 31 3.77 -32.34 -10.74
C LEU A 31 2.63 -32.72 -9.77
N PRO A 32 1.84 -33.76 -10.09
CA PRO A 32 0.85 -34.28 -9.14
C PRO A 32 1.54 -34.88 -7.93
N GLY A 33 0.83 -34.94 -6.80
CA GLY A 33 1.28 -35.70 -5.64
C GLY A 33 1.41 -37.18 -5.97
N THR A 34 2.42 -37.82 -5.42
CA THR A 34 2.70 -39.26 -5.66
C THR A 34 1.74 -40.19 -4.91
N SER A 35 0.92 -39.66 -4.00
CA SER A 35 -0.13 -40.35 -3.26
C SER A 35 -1.29 -39.39 -2.99
N PRO A 36 -2.47 -39.86 -2.56
CA PRO A 36 -3.60 -39.00 -2.20
C PRO A 36 -3.31 -38.00 -1.08
N GLN A 37 -2.32 -38.26 -0.25
CA GLN A 37 -1.89 -37.39 0.84
C GLN A 37 -0.70 -36.48 0.45
N ALA A 38 -0.02 -36.78 -0.65
CA ALA A 38 1.10 -35.99 -1.11
C ALA A 38 0.62 -34.75 -1.85
N LEU A 39 1.20 -33.61 -1.51
CA LEU A 39 0.89 -32.34 -2.15
C LEU A 39 1.38 -32.32 -3.60
N ALA A 40 0.62 -31.70 -4.48
CA ALA A 40 1.13 -31.30 -5.79
C ALA A 40 2.32 -30.33 -5.62
N GLN A 41 3.21 -30.28 -6.59
CA GLN A 41 4.43 -29.47 -6.52
C GLN A 41 4.64 -28.69 -7.81
N ILE A 42 5.15 -27.48 -7.69
CA ILE A 42 5.77 -26.77 -8.81
C ILE A 42 7.18 -27.34 -9.02
N HIS A 43 7.46 -27.78 -10.22
CA HIS A 43 8.81 -28.12 -10.67
C HIS A 43 9.33 -26.99 -11.55
N TYR A 44 10.35 -26.27 -11.06
CA TYR A 44 10.96 -25.13 -11.73
C TYR A 44 12.39 -25.49 -12.14
N PRO A 45 12.67 -25.81 -13.43
CA PRO A 45 13.98 -26.21 -13.87
C PRO A 45 14.96 -25.03 -13.83
N LEU A 46 16.13 -25.23 -13.25
CA LEU A 46 17.24 -24.27 -13.25
C LEU A 46 18.23 -24.55 -14.38
N SER A 47 18.51 -25.83 -14.63
CA SER A 47 19.38 -26.36 -15.67
C SER A 47 18.91 -27.77 -16.07
N ASP A 48 19.65 -28.45 -16.95
CA ASP A 48 19.39 -29.84 -17.32
C ASP A 48 19.56 -30.81 -16.13
N THR A 49 20.32 -30.41 -15.11
CA THR A 49 20.68 -31.26 -13.96
C THR A 49 20.11 -30.81 -12.63
N GLN A 50 19.47 -29.64 -12.57
CA GLN A 50 18.96 -29.08 -11.31
C GLN A 50 17.60 -28.42 -11.48
N ALA A 51 16.73 -28.58 -10.50
CA ALA A 51 15.45 -27.91 -10.42
C ALA A 51 15.08 -27.52 -8.98
N ILE A 52 14.14 -26.61 -8.84
CA ILE A 52 13.50 -26.30 -7.57
C ILE A 52 12.14 -26.99 -7.54
N ARG A 53 11.83 -27.72 -6.46
CA ARG A 53 10.50 -28.24 -6.16
C ARG A 53 9.87 -27.43 -5.04
N ILE A 54 8.63 -26.97 -5.28
CA ILE A 54 7.88 -26.13 -4.32
C ILE A 54 6.53 -26.81 -4.08
N PRO A 55 6.29 -27.39 -2.90
CA PRO A 55 5.01 -28.01 -2.58
C PRO A 55 3.88 -26.97 -2.58
N LEU A 56 2.68 -27.39 -3.03
CA LEU A 56 1.50 -26.55 -3.11
C LEU A 56 0.44 -26.97 -2.10
N ARG A 57 -0.01 -26.03 -1.30
CA ARG A 57 -1.24 -26.20 -0.49
C ARG A 57 -2.50 -26.02 -1.34
N TYR A 58 -2.43 -25.12 -2.34
CA TYR A 58 -3.53 -24.82 -3.25
C TYR A 58 -3.00 -24.38 -4.61
N PHE A 59 -3.47 -25.04 -5.66
CA PHE A 59 -3.23 -24.64 -7.04
C PHE A 59 -4.37 -23.73 -7.51
N SER A 60 -4.06 -22.51 -7.90
CA SER A 60 -5.02 -21.53 -8.41
C SER A 60 -4.98 -21.45 -9.91
N PRO A 61 -6.12 -21.62 -10.63
CA PRO A 61 -6.20 -21.40 -12.07
C PRO A 61 -5.87 -19.96 -12.49
N THR A 62 -6.00 -18.99 -11.56
CA THR A 62 -5.65 -17.59 -11.77
C THR A 62 -4.23 -17.27 -11.33
N GLN A 63 -3.41 -18.29 -11.08
CA GLN A 63 -2.00 -18.18 -10.68
C GLN A 63 -1.75 -17.53 -9.30
N HIS A 64 -2.77 -17.45 -8.47
CA HIS A 64 -2.64 -17.05 -7.06
C HIS A 64 -2.46 -18.30 -6.21
N HIS A 65 -1.32 -18.98 -6.39
CA HIS A 65 -1.02 -20.23 -5.70
C HIS A 65 -0.72 -20.01 -4.22
N HIS A 66 -1.00 -21.02 -3.40
CA HIS A 66 -0.56 -21.09 -2.02
C HIS A 66 0.45 -22.22 -1.88
N TYR A 67 1.64 -21.89 -1.38
CA TYR A 67 2.76 -22.80 -1.26
C TYR A 67 2.90 -23.35 0.14
N GLN A 68 3.55 -24.48 0.24
CA GLN A 68 4.05 -25.02 1.49
C GLN A 68 5.58 -24.99 1.46
N PHE A 69 6.17 -24.45 2.50
CA PHE A 69 7.62 -24.38 2.64
C PHE A 69 8.12 -25.49 3.58
N PRO A 70 9.39 -25.93 3.46
CA PRO A 70 10.44 -25.36 2.60
C PRO A 70 10.28 -25.72 1.12
N ALA A 71 10.93 -24.93 0.24
CA ALA A 71 11.22 -25.33 -1.13
C ALA A 71 12.47 -26.23 -1.11
N TYR A 72 12.63 -27.01 -2.17
CA TYR A 72 13.72 -27.99 -2.27
C TYR A 72 14.51 -27.80 -3.56
N LEU A 73 15.83 -27.79 -3.44
CA LEU A 73 16.74 -27.99 -4.58
C LEU A 73 16.85 -29.50 -4.84
N VAL A 74 16.62 -29.91 -6.07
CA VAL A 74 16.71 -31.31 -6.49
C VAL A 74 17.69 -31.47 -7.65
N ALA A 75 18.47 -32.54 -7.62
CA ALA A 75 19.33 -32.95 -8.71
C ALA A 75 18.62 -34.00 -9.55
N SER A 76 18.82 -33.96 -10.88
CA SER A 76 18.17 -34.88 -11.84
C SER A 76 18.76 -36.29 -11.82
N ASP A 77 19.98 -36.47 -11.33
CA ASP A 77 20.74 -37.71 -11.33
C ASP A 77 20.50 -38.57 -10.09
N ASN A 78 20.00 -37.99 -9.04
CA ASN A 78 19.66 -38.68 -7.80
C ASN A 78 18.46 -38.01 -7.13
N ASP A 79 17.60 -38.75 -6.45
CA ASP A 79 16.42 -38.20 -5.75
C ASP A 79 16.79 -37.38 -4.51
N ARG A 80 18.04 -36.89 -4.43
CA ARG A 80 18.49 -36.08 -3.31
C ARG A 80 17.80 -34.73 -3.34
N GLN A 81 17.15 -34.41 -2.22
CA GLN A 81 16.48 -33.13 -2.00
C GLN A 81 17.15 -32.37 -0.87
N GLU A 82 17.47 -31.12 -1.11
CA GLU A 82 18.01 -30.19 -0.13
C GLU A 82 16.97 -29.08 0.14
N ALA A 83 16.56 -28.95 1.40
CA ALA A 83 15.67 -27.85 1.80
C ALA A 83 16.43 -26.52 1.70
N ILE A 84 15.82 -25.55 1.00
CA ILE A 84 16.42 -24.23 0.79
C ILE A 84 15.57 -23.14 1.44
N ASP A 85 16.25 -22.13 2.00
CA ASP A 85 15.60 -20.93 2.51
C ASP A 85 15.24 -19.95 1.40
N PHE A 86 14.52 -18.89 1.75
CA PHE A 86 14.07 -17.89 0.77
C PHE A 86 15.24 -17.14 0.11
N ALA A 87 16.30 -16.85 0.85
CA ALA A 87 17.45 -16.13 0.30
C ALA A 87 18.16 -16.98 -0.78
N ARG A 88 18.36 -18.28 -0.50
CA ARG A 88 18.92 -19.24 -1.45
C ARG A 88 18.01 -19.47 -2.65
N LEU A 89 16.68 -19.54 -2.43
CA LEU A 89 15.69 -19.61 -3.49
C LEU A 89 15.81 -18.45 -4.48
N VAL A 90 15.88 -17.21 -3.98
CA VAL A 90 16.06 -16.01 -4.81
C VAL A 90 17.36 -16.06 -5.61
N ASP A 91 18.48 -16.43 -4.98
CA ASP A 91 19.78 -16.52 -5.65
C ASP A 91 19.78 -17.52 -6.79
N LEU A 92 19.25 -18.71 -6.58
CA LEU A 92 19.15 -19.76 -7.59
C LEU A 92 18.29 -19.32 -8.78
N ILE A 93 17.16 -18.68 -8.52
CA ILE A 93 16.26 -18.19 -9.58
C ILE A 93 16.93 -17.08 -10.39
N LEU A 94 17.57 -16.12 -9.74
CA LEU A 94 18.23 -15.01 -10.44
C LEU A 94 19.50 -15.43 -11.19
N ALA A 95 20.14 -16.53 -10.79
CA ALA A 95 21.28 -17.12 -11.51
C ALA A 95 20.86 -17.83 -12.80
N LYS A 96 19.56 -18.22 -12.93
CA LYS A 96 19.06 -18.92 -14.13
C LYS A 96 19.22 -18.04 -15.38
N PRO A 97 19.86 -18.54 -16.47
CA PRO A 97 20.15 -17.75 -17.68
C PRO A 97 18.93 -17.06 -18.30
N SER A 98 17.77 -17.74 -18.32
CA SER A 98 16.52 -17.18 -18.87
C SER A 98 15.94 -16.05 -18.03
N VAL A 99 16.20 -16.02 -16.71
CA VAL A 99 15.79 -14.94 -15.79
C VAL A 99 16.81 -13.81 -15.77
N ARG A 100 18.08 -14.16 -15.69
CA ARG A 100 19.20 -13.20 -15.70
C ARG A 100 19.24 -12.37 -16.98
N GLY A 101 19.06 -13.03 -18.13
CA GLY A 101 19.14 -12.39 -19.44
C GLY A 101 20.45 -11.63 -19.64
N LYS A 102 20.35 -10.38 -20.12
CA LYS A 102 21.50 -9.48 -20.33
C LYS A 102 21.67 -8.44 -19.21
N LEU A 103 21.03 -8.65 -18.06
CA LEU A 103 21.11 -7.69 -16.95
C LEU A 103 22.51 -7.69 -16.33
N ALA A 104 23.00 -6.49 -16.00
CA ALA A 104 24.26 -6.30 -15.30
C ALA A 104 24.18 -6.83 -13.85
N ASP A 105 25.31 -7.27 -13.31
CA ASP A 105 25.37 -7.90 -11.98
C ASP A 105 24.91 -6.96 -10.85
N ASP A 106 25.21 -5.67 -10.95
CA ASP A 106 24.76 -4.67 -9.99
C ASP A 106 23.23 -4.47 -9.98
N VAL A 107 22.57 -4.60 -11.14
CA VAL A 107 21.12 -4.54 -11.28
C VAL A 107 20.47 -5.76 -10.61
N LEU A 108 21.03 -6.95 -10.86
CA LEU A 108 20.58 -8.21 -10.25
C LEU A 108 20.76 -8.19 -8.73
N ALA A 109 21.95 -7.75 -8.26
CA ALA A 109 22.26 -7.67 -6.84
C ALA A 109 21.32 -6.69 -6.12
N ARG A 110 21.05 -5.53 -6.72
CA ARG A 110 20.09 -4.53 -6.20
C ARG A 110 18.67 -5.10 -6.16
N PHE A 111 18.22 -5.80 -7.19
CA PHE A 111 16.93 -6.46 -7.21
C PHE A 111 16.81 -7.53 -6.12
N ALA A 112 17.80 -8.42 -6.00
CA ALA A 112 17.87 -9.47 -4.98
C ALA A 112 17.80 -8.87 -3.57
N ARG A 113 18.54 -7.79 -3.32
CA ARG A 113 18.51 -7.07 -2.04
C ARG A 113 17.10 -6.59 -1.73
N ARG A 114 16.44 -5.89 -2.67
CA ARG A 114 15.07 -5.37 -2.49
C ARG A 114 14.05 -6.48 -2.22
N VAL A 115 14.17 -7.63 -2.88
CA VAL A 115 13.31 -8.79 -2.65
C VAL A 115 13.48 -9.31 -1.22
N ARG A 116 14.73 -9.46 -0.75
CA ARG A 116 15.02 -9.93 0.61
C ARG A 116 14.59 -8.91 1.68
N GLU A 117 14.85 -7.63 1.46
CA GLU A 117 14.39 -6.56 2.37
C GLU A 117 12.87 -6.52 2.48
N SER A 118 12.16 -6.65 1.36
CA SER A 118 10.69 -6.74 1.34
C SER A 118 10.19 -7.96 2.13
N HIS A 119 10.83 -9.11 1.97
CA HIS A 119 10.51 -10.31 2.73
C HIS A 119 10.72 -10.12 4.23
N GLN A 120 11.87 -9.57 4.62
CA GLN A 120 12.18 -9.27 6.03
C GLN A 120 11.21 -8.26 6.64
N HIS A 121 10.89 -7.20 5.90
CA HIS A 121 9.95 -6.17 6.32
C HIS A 121 8.55 -6.76 6.58
N THR A 122 8.05 -7.58 5.65
CA THR A 122 6.75 -8.26 5.79
C THR A 122 6.71 -9.10 7.09
N TRP A 123 7.76 -9.86 7.37
CA TRP A 123 7.81 -10.66 8.60
C TRP A 123 7.93 -9.81 9.86
N GLN A 124 8.69 -8.71 9.82
CA GLN A 124 8.74 -7.76 10.94
C GLN A 124 7.37 -7.13 11.24
N ALA A 125 6.62 -6.75 10.18
CA ALA A 125 5.28 -6.24 10.34
C ALA A 125 4.34 -7.28 10.95
N ILE A 126 4.37 -8.52 10.47
CA ILE A 126 3.56 -9.63 11.01
C ILE A 126 3.91 -9.92 12.49
N GLU A 127 5.19 -9.94 12.84
CA GLU A 127 5.65 -10.18 14.21
C GLU A 127 5.24 -9.06 15.18
N LEU A 128 5.15 -7.82 14.72
CA LEU A 128 4.74 -6.67 15.54
C LEU A 128 3.24 -6.45 15.57
N ARG A 129 2.51 -6.94 14.58
CA ARG A 129 1.05 -6.85 14.50
C ARG A 129 0.41 -8.06 15.17
N HIS A 130 -0.04 -7.88 16.40
CA HIS A 130 -0.71 -8.92 17.19
C HIS A 130 -2.24 -8.91 17.03
N ASP A 131 -2.76 -7.98 16.23
CA ASP A 131 -4.19 -7.74 16.05
C ASP A 131 -4.83 -8.54 14.92
N TRP A 132 -4.10 -9.41 14.21
CA TRP A 132 -4.63 -10.17 13.08
C TRP A 132 -5.90 -10.97 13.43
N ASN A 133 -5.92 -11.61 14.58
CA ASN A 133 -7.10 -12.34 15.03
C ASN A 133 -8.32 -11.43 15.26
N THR A 134 -8.10 -10.24 15.78
CA THR A 134 -9.14 -9.22 15.94
C THR A 134 -9.63 -8.72 14.58
N LEU A 135 -8.72 -8.38 13.68
CA LEU A 135 -9.06 -7.91 12.32
C LEU A 135 -9.91 -8.92 11.54
N ARG A 136 -9.65 -10.22 11.67
CA ARG A 136 -10.44 -11.24 10.96
C ARG A 136 -11.75 -11.61 11.68
N ALA A 137 -11.86 -11.37 12.98
CA ALA A 137 -13.03 -11.75 13.77
C ALA A 137 -14.24 -10.84 13.56
N GLN A 138 -14.02 -9.59 13.19
CA GLN A 138 -15.07 -8.55 13.09
C GLN A 138 -15.03 -7.81 11.74
N PRO A 139 -16.11 -7.11 11.37
CA PRO A 139 -16.08 -6.14 10.28
C PRO A 139 -15.08 -5.01 10.60
N LEU A 140 -14.33 -4.58 9.60
CA LEU A 140 -13.31 -3.54 9.76
C LEU A 140 -13.90 -2.16 9.48
N ASN A 141 -13.44 -1.13 10.20
CA ASN A 141 -13.60 0.25 9.78
C ASN A 141 -12.57 0.61 8.69
N PHE A 142 -12.61 1.86 8.19
CA PHE A 142 -11.71 2.27 7.10
C PHE A 142 -10.23 2.22 7.50
N ALA A 143 -9.88 2.68 8.68
CA ALA A 143 -8.51 2.68 9.18
C ALA A 143 -7.94 1.26 9.29
N GLU A 144 -8.71 0.36 9.91
CA GLU A 144 -8.35 -1.05 10.05
C GLU A 144 -8.21 -1.73 8.69
N ALA A 145 -9.14 -1.48 7.75
CA ALA A 145 -9.12 -2.07 6.41
C ALA A 145 -7.89 -1.62 5.59
N GLU A 146 -7.55 -0.33 5.63
CA GLU A 146 -6.39 0.23 4.93
C GLU A 146 -5.06 -0.27 5.52
N GLN A 147 -5.00 -0.47 6.84
CA GLN A 147 -3.80 -0.95 7.53
C GLN A 147 -3.72 -2.46 7.69
N ALA A 148 -4.73 -3.21 7.20
CA ALA A 148 -4.73 -4.68 7.22
C ALA A 148 -3.88 -5.30 6.09
N LEU A 149 -3.37 -4.52 5.13
CA LEU A 149 -2.57 -5.03 4.00
C LEU A 149 -1.11 -5.27 4.42
N LEU A 150 -0.84 -6.38 5.11
CA LEU A 150 0.48 -6.72 5.62
C LEU A 150 1.40 -7.34 4.56
N VAL A 151 0.85 -8.13 3.64
CA VAL A 151 1.63 -8.89 2.65
C VAL A 151 1.88 -8.07 1.38
N GLY A 152 0.98 -7.14 1.04
CA GLY A 152 1.08 -6.30 -0.14
C GLY A 152 0.53 -6.95 -1.41
N HIS A 153 1.02 -6.52 -2.56
CA HIS A 153 0.52 -6.96 -3.87
C HIS A 153 0.94 -8.41 -4.17
N ALA A 154 -0.02 -9.31 -4.33
CA ALA A 154 0.21 -10.75 -4.46
C ALA A 154 1.09 -11.18 -5.66
N PHE A 155 1.20 -10.34 -6.69
CA PHE A 155 2.00 -10.58 -7.90
C PHE A 155 3.15 -9.59 -8.06
N HIS A 156 3.67 -9.04 -6.96
CA HIS A 156 4.84 -8.19 -6.99
C HIS A 156 6.01 -8.89 -6.29
N PRO A 157 7.22 -8.97 -6.90
CA PRO A 157 8.33 -9.72 -6.32
C PRO A 157 8.88 -9.11 -5.02
N ALA A 158 8.68 -7.81 -4.81
CA ALA A 158 9.10 -7.08 -3.61
C ALA A 158 8.02 -6.09 -3.15
N PRO A 159 6.83 -6.58 -2.71
CA PRO A 159 5.64 -5.74 -2.50
C PRO A 159 5.77 -4.76 -1.33
N LYS A 160 6.71 -4.99 -0.42
CA LYS A 160 6.96 -4.17 0.77
C LYS A 160 8.36 -3.55 0.79
N SER A 161 9.01 -3.45 -0.37
CA SER A 161 10.28 -2.72 -0.47
C SER A 161 10.07 -1.22 -0.34
N HIS A 162 10.95 -0.55 0.42
CA HIS A 162 10.93 0.88 0.68
C HIS A 162 12.38 1.41 0.79
N GLU A 163 12.64 2.53 0.13
CA GLU A 163 13.93 3.22 0.15
C GLU A 163 13.70 4.74 0.12
N PRO A 164 14.31 5.56 0.99
CA PRO A 164 15.43 5.23 1.89
C PRO A 164 15.02 4.98 3.35
N PHE A 165 13.75 4.72 3.68
CA PHE A 165 13.33 4.54 5.07
C PHE A 165 14.21 3.55 5.83
N ASP A 166 14.70 3.96 6.99
CA ASP A 166 15.27 3.04 7.96
C ASP A 166 14.15 2.28 8.71
N LYS A 167 14.55 1.40 9.64
CA LYS A 167 13.59 0.58 10.41
C LYS A 167 12.70 1.42 11.34
N THR A 168 13.20 2.53 11.85
CA THR A 168 12.46 3.43 12.74
C THR A 168 11.45 4.24 11.95
N GLU A 169 11.88 4.80 10.83
CA GLU A 169 11.03 5.53 9.90
C GLU A 169 9.95 4.65 9.30
N ALA A 170 10.29 3.41 8.88
CA ALA A 170 9.33 2.45 8.39
C ALA A 170 8.22 2.17 9.43
N ARG A 171 8.59 1.93 10.70
CA ARG A 171 7.62 1.72 11.78
C ARG A 171 6.76 2.94 12.07
N ARG A 172 7.33 4.13 11.89
CA ARG A 172 6.64 5.38 12.16
C ARG A 172 5.67 5.79 11.06
N TYR A 173 5.95 5.43 9.79
CA TYR A 173 5.25 6.01 8.65
C TYR A 173 4.55 5.00 7.73
N LEU A 174 4.90 3.72 7.78
CA LEU A 174 4.26 2.74 6.89
C LEU A 174 3.01 2.10 7.53
N PRO A 175 1.93 1.91 6.74
CA PRO A 175 0.65 1.39 7.21
C PRO A 175 0.75 -0.02 7.81
N ASP A 176 1.78 -0.77 7.43
CA ASP A 176 2.04 -2.12 7.91
C ASP A 176 2.14 -2.23 9.43
N PHE A 177 2.58 -1.15 10.08
CA PHE A 177 2.74 -1.06 11.54
C PHE A 177 1.58 -0.34 12.25
N ALA A 178 0.53 0.02 11.52
CA ALA A 178 -0.62 0.77 12.02
C ALA A 178 -0.26 2.05 12.81
N PRO A 179 0.68 2.88 12.34
CA PRO A 179 1.09 4.07 13.05
C PRO A 179 0.02 5.15 13.00
N ARG A 180 0.13 6.09 13.96
CA ARG A 180 -0.57 7.37 13.95
C ARG A 180 0.43 8.45 14.29
N PHE A 181 0.49 9.53 13.51
CA PHE A 181 1.43 10.62 13.69
C PHE A 181 0.82 11.97 13.32
N PRO A 182 1.24 13.08 13.97
CA PRO A 182 0.80 14.42 13.58
C PRO A 182 1.48 14.85 12.28
N LEU A 183 0.86 15.78 11.55
CA LEU A 183 1.50 16.43 10.41
C LEU A 183 2.56 17.43 10.90
N ARG A 184 3.55 17.70 10.06
CA ARG A 184 4.47 18.82 10.23
C ARG A 184 3.94 20.02 9.47
N TRP A 185 4.11 21.23 10.03
CA TRP A 185 3.49 22.42 9.52
C TRP A 185 4.50 23.49 9.16
N PHE A 186 4.30 24.10 8.01
CA PHE A 186 5.04 25.28 7.60
C PHE A 186 4.12 26.51 7.59
N ALA A 187 4.57 27.62 8.19
CA ALA A 187 3.98 28.95 7.97
C ALA A 187 4.72 29.60 6.79
N VAL A 188 4.04 29.77 5.67
CA VAL A 188 4.65 30.15 4.40
C VAL A 188 4.06 31.47 3.93
N ASN A 189 4.91 32.39 3.44
CA ASN A 189 4.46 33.60 2.73
C ASN A 189 3.60 33.18 1.53
N LYS A 190 2.38 33.73 1.43
CA LYS A 190 1.41 33.35 0.41
C LYS A 190 1.94 33.43 -1.03
N ALA A 191 2.94 34.28 -1.30
CA ALA A 191 3.58 34.37 -2.61
C ALA A 191 4.28 33.06 -3.04
N HIS A 192 4.71 32.27 -2.05
CA HIS A 192 5.35 30.97 -2.25
C HIS A 192 4.40 29.78 -2.11
N VAL A 193 3.09 30.01 -1.99
CA VAL A 193 2.09 28.93 -2.02
C VAL A 193 1.47 28.83 -3.41
N ALA A 194 1.54 27.65 -4.00
CA ALA A 194 0.85 27.32 -5.23
C ALA A 194 -0.34 26.42 -4.93
N GLY A 195 -1.41 26.47 -5.72
CA GLY A 195 -2.50 25.53 -5.61
C GLY A 195 -3.82 26.03 -6.19
N GLU A 196 -4.80 25.15 -6.17
CA GLU A 196 -6.17 25.37 -6.60
C GLU A 196 -7.14 24.56 -5.73
N SER A 197 -8.36 25.02 -5.58
CA SER A 197 -9.44 24.25 -4.98
C SER A 197 -10.77 24.57 -5.67
N LEU A 198 -11.67 23.57 -5.80
CA LEU A 198 -12.94 23.75 -6.54
C LEU A 198 -14.08 24.25 -5.66
N ALA A 199 -14.25 23.67 -4.48
CA ALA A 199 -15.40 23.96 -3.63
C ALA A 199 -15.24 25.27 -2.83
N LEU A 200 -14.03 25.60 -2.46
CA LEU A 200 -13.62 26.81 -1.72
C LEU A 200 -12.40 27.40 -2.40
N ASP A 201 -12.14 28.70 -2.19
CA ASP A 201 -10.83 29.23 -2.52
C ASP A 201 -9.73 28.53 -1.69
N LEU A 202 -8.51 28.49 -2.22
CA LEU A 202 -7.42 27.73 -1.59
C LEU A 202 -7.11 28.20 -0.17
N ARG A 203 -7.11 29.52 0.07
CA ARG A 203 -6.87 30.09 1.41
C ARG A 203 -7.88 29.58 2.43
N THR A 204 -9.16 29.69 2.09
CA THR A 204 -10.25 29.23 2.97
C THR A 204 -10.16 27.73 3.21
N ARG A 205 -9.81 26.94 2.19
CA ARG A 205 -9.68 25.50 2.37
C ARG A 205 -8.50 25.12 3.28
N LEU A 206 -7.33 25.74 3.11
CA LEU A 206 -6.19 25.53 3.98
C LEU A 206 -6.45 25.98 5.41
N LEU A 207 -7.16 27.11 5.59
CA LEU A 207 -7.57 27.58 6.92
C LEU A 207 -8.49 26.57 7.60
N ARG A 208 -9.51 26.05 6.89
CA ARG A 208 -10.42 25.02 7.43
C ARG A 208 -9.65 23.75 7.78
N PHE A 209 -8.77 23.30 6.89
CA PHE A 209 -7.94 22.13 7.13
C PHE A 209 -7.07 22.30 8.39
N ALA A 210 -6.42 23.46 8.55
CA ALA A 210 -5.61 23.77 9.72
C ALA A 210 -6.44 23.86 11.00
N ALA A 211 -7.64 24.47 10.93
CA ALA A 211 -8.53 24.58 12.08
C ALA A 211 -9.01 23.23 12.61
N GLN A 212 -9.22 22.25 11.72
CA GLN A 212 -9.61 20.89 12.12
C GLN A 212 -8.42 20.04 12.56
N SER A 213 -7.22 20.27 11.99
CA SER A 213 -6.05 19.43 12.25
C SER A 213 -5.14 19.94 13.34
N ALA A 214 -4.87 21.26 13.40
CA ALA A 214 -3.90 21.88 14.30
C ALA A 214 -4.38 23.26 14.76
N PRO A 215 -5.48 23.37 15.48
CA PRO A 215 -6.08 24.64 15.88
C PRO A 215 -5.12 25.55 16.68
N ALA A 216 -4.19 24.98 17.42
CA ALA A 216 -3.17 25.74 18.17
C ALA A 216 -2.23 26.56 17.28
N LEU A 217 -2.11 26.21 15.99
CA LEU A 217 -1.23 26.92 15.05
C LEU A 217 -1.94 28.08 14.31
N LEU A 218 -3.25 28.29 14.50
CA LEU A 218 -4.01 29.27 13.73
C LEU A 218 -3.51 30.71 13.90
N ALA A 219 -2.85 31.05 15.00
CA ALA A 219 -2.21 32.35 15.17
C ALA A 219 -1.14 32.66 14.10
N HIS A 220 -0.58 31.64 13.48
CA HIS A 220 0.39 31.78 12.38
C HIS A 220 -0.29 31.89 10.99
N PHE A 221 -1.62 31.72 10.90
CA PHE A 221 -2.38 31.88 9.66
C PHE A 221 -2.88 33.32 9.53
N THR A 222 -2.28 34.08 8.63
CA THR A 222 -2.58 35.51 8.43
C THR A 222 -2.92 35.80 6.97
N ASP A 223 -3.17 37.06 6.61
CA ASP A 223 -3.41 37.47 5.24
C ASP A 223 -2.17 37.35 4.33
N THR A 224 -0.98 37.30 4.92
CA THR A 224 0.30 37.19 4.19
C THR A 224 0.97 35.83 4.37
N ARG A 225 0.59 35.07 5.38
CA ARG A 225 1.17 33.75 5.70
C ARG A 225 0.09 32.69 5.83
N TRP A 226 0.28 31.58 5.14
CA TRP A 226 -0.63 30.45 5.18
C TRP A 226 0.04 29.23 5.82
N LEU A 227 -0.74 28.43 6.50
CA LEU A 227 -0.30 27.15 7.04
C LEU A 227 -0.39 26.08 5.95
N VAL A 228 0.72 25.42 5.69
CA VAL A 228 0.83 24.32 4.72
C VAL A 228 1.26 23.06 5.47
N PRO A 229 0.41 22.02 5.52
CA PRO A 229 0.78 20.75 6.14
C PRO A 229 1.70 19.96 5.24
N MET A 230 2.58 19.15 5.87
CA MET A 230 3.49 18.24 5.19
C MET A 230 3.51 16.88 5.89
N HIS A 231 3.78 15.82 5.14
CA HIS A 231 4.18 14.57 5.74
C HIS A 231 5.48 14.79 6.53
N PRO A 232 5.61 14.36 7.80
CA PRO A 232 6.75 14.72 8.65
C PRO A 232 8.11 14.36 8.02
N TRP A 233 8.22 13.17 7.43
CA TRP A 233 9.44 12.74 6.74
C TRP A 233 9.75 13.65 5.53
N GLN A 234 8.73 13.95 4.71
CA GLN A 234 8.91 14.80 3.54
C GLN A 234 9.29 16.24 3.93
N ALA A 235 8.73 16.75 5.03
CA ALA A 235 9.11 18.06 5.55
C ALA A 235 10.59 18.12 5.94
N ALA A 236 11.10 17.08 6.62
CA ALA A 236 12.52 16.98 6.95
C ALA A 236 13.39 16.95 5.70
N TYR A 237 13.00 16.14 4.70
CA TYR A 237 13.66 16.09 3.40
C TYR A 237 13.68 17.45 2.69
N LEU A 238 12.55 18.18 2.68
CA LEU A 238 12.44 19.48 2.04
C LEU A 238 13.33 20.54 2.70
N LEU A 239 13.43 20.55 4.02
CA LEU A 239 14.29 21.48 4.77
C LEU A 239 15.79 21.32 4.46
N GLU A 240 16.20 20.16 3.93
CA GLU A 240 17.57 19.93 3.46
C GLU A 240 17.79 20.42 2.00
N GLN A 241 16.71 20.73 1.26
CA GLN A 241 16.84 21.20 -0.12
C GLN A 241 17.29 22.67 -0.18
N PRO A 242 18.24 23.04 -1.06
CA PRO A 242 18.77 24.40 -1.15
C PRO A 242 17.68 25.47 -1.37
N TRP A 243 16.68 25.17 -2.20
CA TRP A 243 15.58 26.11 -2.46
C TRP A 243 14.73 26.37 -1.21
N CYS A 244 14.51 25.34 -0.38
CA CYS A 244 13.74 25.47 0.84
C CYS A 244 14.51 26.21 1.92
N GLN A 245 15.82 25.94 2.05
CA GLN A 245 16.73 26.68 2.95
C GLN A 245 16.74 28.18 2.62
N GLN A 246 16.76 28.52 1.33
CA GLN A 246 16.70 29.92 0.89
C GLN A 246 15.40 30.62 1.33
N LEU A 247 14.25 29.94 1.31
CA LEU A 247 13.00 30.50 1.83
C LEU A 247 13.03 30.67 3.36
N VAL A 248 13.64 29.73 4.07
CA VAL A 248 13.83 29.84 5.53
C VAL A 248 14.73 31.01 5.89
N GLU A 249 15.86 31.16 5.22
CA GLU A 249 16.82 32.26 5.45
C GLU A 249 16.21 33.64 5.19
N ARG A 250 15.34 33.75 4.19
CA ARG A 250 14.57 34.98 3.89
C ARG A 250 13.42 35.23 4.85
N GLY A 251 13.10 34.28 5.70
CA GLY A 251 11.93 34.34 6.56
C GLY A 251 10.61 34.15 5.83
N ASP A 252 10.60 33.67 4.57
CA ASP A 252 9.40 33.39 3.79
C ASP A 252 8.76 32.04 4.17
N LEU A 253 9.52 31.13 4.77
CA LEU A 253 9.07 29.88 5.33
C LEU A 253 9.55 29.73 6.78
N THR A 254 8.64 29.39 7.67
CA THR A 254 8.94 29.02 9.06
C THR A 254 8.46 27.62 9.32
N ASP A 255 9.34 26.73 9.80
CA ASP A 255 8.98 25.40 10.26
C ASP A 255 8.40 25.51 11.67
N LEU A 256 7.16 25.07 11.82
CA LEU A 256 6.44 25.05 13.10
C LEU A 256 6.49 23.68 13.80
N GLY A 257 7.17 22.71 13.20
CA GLY A 257 7.25 21.35 13.72
C GLY A 257 5.98 20.53 13.54
N GLU A 258 5.96 19.39 14.19
CA GLU A 258 4.82 18.47 14.20
C GLU A 258 3.78 18.92 15.22
N ALA A 259 2.51 19.01 14.83
CA ALA A 259 1.44 19.47 15.69
C ALA A 259 0.05 18.96 15.30
N GLY A 260 -0.84 18.91 16.27
CA GLY A 260 -2.27 18.72 16.11
C GLY A 260 -2.72 17.26 16.08
N ALA A 261 -3.79 17.00 15.34
CA ALA A 261 -4.42 15.69 15.24
C ALA A 261 -3.47 14.64 14.64
N HIS A 262 -3.65 13.40 15.08
CA HIS A 262 -2.91 12.27 14.52
C HIS A 262 -3.59 11.75 13.26
N TRP A 263 -2.78 11.54 12.25
CA TRP A 263 -3.17 10.98 10.97
C TRP A 263 -2.64 9.57 10.82
N LEU A 264 -3.34 8.75 10.08
CA LEU A 264 -2.89 7.39 9.78
C LEU A 264 -2.63 7.23 8.28
N PRO A 265 -1.55 6.55 7.89
CA PRO A 265 -1.31 6.24 6.49
C PRO A 265 -2.27 5.17 6.01
N THR A 266 -2.82 5.38 4.82
CA THR A 266 -3.56 4.35 4.08
C THR A 266 -2.58 3.34 3.46
N SER A 267 -3.10 2.29 2.82
CA SER A 267 -2.29 1.28 2.11
C SER A 267 -1.34 1.87 1.05
N SER A 268 -1.60 3.10 0.59
CA SER A 268 -0.71 3.83 -0.32
C SER A 268 0.48 4.52 0.36
N SER A 269 0.57 4.50 1.69
CA SER A 269 1.56 5.14 2.57
C SER A 269 1.56 6.68 2.52
N ARG A 270 1.51 7.30 1.35
CA ARG A 270 1.53 8.77 1.16
C ARG A 270 0.17 9.46 1.28
N SER A 271 -0.91 8.71 1.29
CA SER A 271 -2.25 9.24 1.54
C SER A 271 -2.61 9.02 3.00
N LEU A 272 -2.95 10.10 3.68
CA LEU A 272 -3.24 10.09 5.09
C LEU A 272 -4.73 10.37 5.34
N TYR A 273 -5.28 9.67 6.32
CA TYR A 273 -6.65 9.76 6.77
C TYR A 273 -6.73 10.24 8.21
N SER A 274 -7.72 11.06 8.52
CA SER A 274 -8.11 11.43 9.88
C SER A 274 -9.62 11.43 9.99
N GLU A 275 -10.14 10.90 11.09
CA GLU A 275 -11.57 10.89 11.41
C GLU A 275 -12.11 12.29 11.70
N THR A 276 -11.23 13.23 12.06
CA THR A 276 -11.56 14.58 12.50
C THR A 276 -11.43 15.65 11.42
N ASN A 277 -11.10 15.27 10.17
CA ASN A 277 -10.94 16.23 9.08
C ASN A 277 -11.81 15.90 7.88
N ASN A 278 -12.45 16.91 7.29
CA ASN A 278 -13.27 16.79 6.08
C ASN A 278 -12.45 16.42 4.83
N ASP A 279 -11.15 16.57 4.89
CA ASP A 279 -10.22 16.22 3.83
C ASP A 279 -9.32 15.07 4.26
N MET A 280 -9.07 14.13 3.37
CA MET A 280 -7.87 13.30 3.36
C MET A 280 -6.78 14.04 2.58
N VAL A 281 -5.53 13.72 2.82
CA VAL A 281 -4.43 14.36 2.12
C VAL A 281 -3.49 13.32 1.51
N LYS A 282 -3.09 13.56 0.25
CA LYS A 282 -2.11 12.73 -0.47
C LYS A 282 -0.89 13.57 -0.76
N PHE A 283 0.21 13.26 -0.09
CA PHE A 283 1.47 14.00 -0.23
C PHE A 283 2.35 13.46 -1.36
N SER A 284 3.20 14.34 -1.91
CA SER A 284 4.48 13.89 -2.44
C SER A 284 5.29 13.26 -1.31
N LEU A 285 5.92 12.13 -1.61
CA LEU A 285 6.80 11.43 -0.69
C LEU A 285 8.01 10.94 -1.50
N SER A 286 9.18 11.52 -1.23
CA SER A 286 10.43 11.21 -1.96
C SER A 286 11.03 9.87 -1.55
N VAL A 287 10.16 8.91 -1.32
CA VAL A 287 10.46 7.52 -0.96
C VAL A 287 10.05 6.60 -2.11
N ARG A 288 10.93 5.69 -2.47
CA ARG A 288 10.63 4.62 -3.41
C ARG A 288 9.88 3.49 -2.69
N LEU A 289 8.62 3.33 -3.02
CA LEU A 289 7.82 2.19 -2.57
C LEU A 289 7.56 1.28 -3.76
N THR A 290 7.93 0.01 -3.64
CA THR A 290 7.88 -0.94 -4.75
C THR A 290 8.71 -0.45 -5.96
N ASN A 291 8.11 -0.04 -7.05
CA ASN A 291 8.79 0.28 -8.30
C ASN A 291 9.02 1.77 -8.56
N SER A 292 8.38 2.68 -7.80
CA SER A 292 8.43 4.12 -8.09
C SER A 292 8.62 4.97 -6.85
N VAL A 293 9.28 6.10 -7.03
CA VAL A 293 9.27 7.20 -6.06
C VAL A 293 7.87 7.80 -6.03
N ARG A 294 7.37 8.11 -4.85
CA ARG A 294 5.96 8.50 -4.62
C ARG A 294 5.74 10.02 -4.66
N THR A 295 6.49 10.74 -5.47
CA THR A 295 6.24 12.18 -5.71
C THR A 295 5.00 12.39 -6.58
N LEU A 296 4.34 13.52 -6.38
CA LEU A 296 3.29 14.04 -7.26
C LEU A 296 3.91 14.97 -8.29
N SER A 297 3.32 15.04 -9.46
CA SER A 297 3.63 16.08 -10.44
C SER A 297 2.48 17.08 -10.55
N VAL A 298 2.79 18.30 -11.01
CA VAL A 298 1.78 19.32 -11.32
C VAL A 298 0.75 18.76 -12.32
N LYS A 299 1.20 17.94 -13.27
CA LYS A 299 0.31 17.28 -14.24
C LYS A 299 -0.69 16.34 -13.57
N GLU A 300 -0.25 15.58 -12.56
CA GLU A 300 -1.12 14.64 -11.83
C GLU A 300 -2.15 15.37 -10.99
N VAL A 301 -1.77 16.38 -10.20
CA VAL A 301 -2.72 17.13 -9.37
C VAL A 301 -3.76 17.87 -10.24
N LYS A 302 -3.33 18.46 -11.37
CA LYS A 302 -4.27 19.07 -12.34
C LYS A 302 -5.18 18.04 -13.01
N ARG A 303 -4.74 16.80 -13.21
CA ARG A 303 -5.60 15.70 -13.69
C ARG A 303 -6.66 15.34 -12.66
N GLY A 304 -6.29 15.24 -11.38
CA GLY A 304 -7.23 15.04 -10.27
C GLY A 304 -8.32 16.11 -10.27
N MET A 305 -7.93 17.39 -10.40
CA MET A 305 -8.87 18.51 -10.50
C MET A 305 -9.83 18.40 -11.69
N ARG A 306 -9.34 17.96 -12.87
CA ARG A 306 -10.20 17.75 -14.04
C ARG A 306 -11.23 16.65 -13.80
N LEU A 307 -10.82 15.54 -13.19
CA LEU A 307 -11.74 14.45 -12.81
C LEU A 307 -12.77 14.91 -11.78
N ALA A 308 -12.37 15.70 -10.79
CA ALA A 308 -13.29 16.27 -9.83
C ALA A 308 -14.32 17.23 -10.48
N ARG A 309 -13.91 18.02 -11.49
CA ARG A 309 -14.85 18.82 -12.28
C ARG A 309 -15.84 17.96 -13.08
N LEU A 310 -15.40 16.83 -13.64
CA LEU A 310 -16.32 15.90 -14.33
C LEU A 310 -17.38 15.35 -13.37
N ALA A 311 -17.02 15.10 -12.12
CA ALA A 311 -17.97 14.64 -11.10
C ALA A 311 -19.06 15.66 -10.75
N GLN A 312 -18.90 16.94 -11.13
CA GLN A 312 -19.90 17.98 -10.96
C GLN A 312 -20.85 18.12 -12.17
N THR A 313 -20.62 17.39 -13.26
CA THR A 313 -21.46 17.46 -14.46
C THR A 313 -22.79 16.73 -14.29
N SER A 314 -23.81 17.18 -15.01
CA SER A 314 -25.14 16.53 -15.02
C SER A 314 -25.08 15.06 -15.46
N ARG A 315 -24.18 14.71 -16.39
CA ARG A 315 -23.95 13.32 -16.81
C ARG A 315 -23.45 12.45 -15.67
N TRP A 316 -22.50 12.95 -14.88
CA TRP A 316 -22.00 12.22 -13.72
C TRP A 316 -23.08 12.09 -12.63
N GLN A 317 -23.84 13.16 -12.38
CA GLN A 317 -24.93 13.12 -11.41
C GLN A 317 -26.02 12.11 -11.83
N ALA A 318 -26.35 12.03 -13.12
CA ALA A 318 -27.26 11.02 -13.65
C ALA A 318 -26.70 9.59 -13.48
N LEU A 319 -25.42 9.37 -13.73
CA LEU A 319 -24.75 8.08 -13.48
C LEU A 319 -24.80 7.72 -12.00
N GLN A 320 -24.48 8.66 -11.13
CA GLN A 320 -24.50 8.45 -9.68
C GLN A 320 -25.91 8.19 -9.14
N ALA A 321 -26.93 8.84 -9.70
CA ALA A 321 -28.34 8.56 -9.39
C ALA A 321 -28.74 7.12 -9.79
N ARG A 322 -28.22 6.62 -10.91
CA ARG A 322 -28.43 5.24 -11.36
C ARG A 322 -27.69 4.21 -10.47
N TYR A 323 -26.51 4.59 -9.95
CA TYR A 323 -25.67 3.74 -9.09
C TYR A 323 -25.35 4.46 -7.76
N PRO A 324 -26.33 4.61 -6.87
CA PRO A 324 -26.21 5.46 -5.66
C PRO A 324 -25.17 4.94 -4.66
N THR A 325 -24.79 3.66 -4.77
CA THR A 325 -23.74 3.04 -3.94
C THR A 325 -22.33 3.27 -4.47
N MET A 326 -22.19 3.68 -5.74
CA MET A 326 -20.88 4.01 -6.32
C MET A 326 -20.47 5.41 -5.87
N ARG A 327 -19.32 5.54 -5.27
CA ARG A 327 -18.73 6.83 -4.90
C ARG A 327 -17.27 6.88 -5.34
N VAL A 328 -16.85 8.04 -5.85
CA VAL A 328 -15.46 8.29 -6.25
C VAL A 328 -14.88 9.32 -5.31
N MET A 329 -13.76 8.97 -4.69
CA MET A 329 -12.99 9.87 -3.83
C MET A 329 -12.31 10.93 -4.71
N GLN A 330 -12.79 12.17 -4.62
CA GLN A 330 -12.37 13.26 -5.51
C GLN A 330 -11.14 13.96 -4.95
N GLU A 331 -10.15 14.23 -5.80
CA GLU A 331 -9.03 15.14 -5.54
C GLU A 331 -9.43 16.52 -6.11
N ASP A 332 -10.17 17.30 -5.34
CA ASP A 332 -10.78 18.56 -5.75
C ASP A 332 -10.02 19.80 -5.28
N GLY A 333 -8.81 19.61 -4.75
CA GLY A 333 -7.87 20.64 -4.37
C GLY A 333 -6.44 20.13 -4.35
N TRP A 334 -5.50 21.04 -4.48
CA TRP A 334 -4.08 20.78 -4.30
C TRP A 334 -3.35 22.02 -3.80
N ALA A 335 -2.24 21.82 -3.11
CA ALA A 335 -1.29 22.87 -2.75
C ALA A 335 0.15 22.36 -2.85
N GLY A 336 1.08 23.30 -2.90
CA GLY A 336 2.51 23.05 -2.92
C GLY A 336 3.28 24.34 -2.74
N LEU A 337 4.60 24.26 -2.74
CA LEU A 337 5.49 25.40 -2.54
C LEU A 337 6.14 25.83 -3.84
N ARG A 338 6.40 27.15 -3.93
CA ARG A 338 7.25 27.75 -4.96
C ARG A 338 8.59 28.12 -4.34
N ASP A 339 9.64 27.95 -5.09
CA ASP A 339 10.94 28.50 -4.73
C ASP A 339 10.99 30.03 -4.86
N ALA A 340 12.16 30.61 -4.64
CA ALA A 340 12.39 32.04 -4.77
C ALA A 340 12.30 32.56 -6.19
N GLN A 341 12.37 31.71 -7.21
CA GLN A 341 12.21 32.02 -8.64
C GLN A 341 10.75 31.93 -9.08
N GLY A 342 9.87 31.37 -8.21
CA GLY A 342 8.45 31.20 -8.49
C GLY A 342 8.10 29.84 -9.08
N ASP A 343 9.07 28.92 -9.25
CA ASP A 343 8.87 27.59 -9.80
C ASP A 343 8.25 26.65 -8.76
N ILE A 344 7.26 25.88 -9.17
CA ILE A 344 6.59 24.91 -8.29
C ILE A 344 7.51 23.72 -8.02
N GLN A 345 7.76 23.47 -6.77
CA GLN A 345 8.57 22.33 -6.31
C GLN A 345 7.69 21.10 -6.13
N GLU A 346 7.74 20.14 -7.07
CA GLU A 346 6.84 18.98 -7.13
C GLU A 346 6.94 18.08 -5.90
N GLU A 347 8.07 18.06 -5.23
CA GLU A 347 8.30 17.33 -3.98
C GLU A 347 7.50 17.89 -2.79
N SER A 348 7.02 19.13 -2.88
CA SER A 348 6.18 19.79 -1.88
C SER A 348 4.68 19.63 -2.13
N LEU A 349 4.29 19.00 -3.24
CA LEU A 349 2.88 18.90 -3.62
C LEU A 349 2.07 18.01 -2.69
N MET A 350 0.86 18.45 -2.44
CA MET A 350 -0.19 17.65 -1.83
C MET A 350 -1.50 17.78 -2.60
N ALA A 351 -2.26 16.69 -2.72
CA ALA A 351 -3.64 16.71 -3.20
C ALA A 351 -4.58 16.60 -2.01
N LEU A 352 -5.57 17.47 -1.96
CA LEU A 352 -6.67 17.43 -1.00
C LEU A 352 -7.80 16.57 -1.57
N ARG A 353 -8.24 15.60 -0.79
CA ARG A 353 -9.30 14.65 -1.16
C ARG A 353 -10.50 14.83 -0.26
N VAL A 354 -11.67 14.79 -0.84
CA VAL A 354 -12.91 14.75 -0.03
C VAL A 354 -12.92 13.48 0.83
N ASN A 355 -13.02 13.66 2.14
CA ASN A 355 -13.14 12.53 3.07
C ASN A 355 -14.60 12.03 3.08
N LEU A 356 -14.89 10.99 2.32
CA LEU A 356 -16.23 10.40 2.20
C LEU A 356 -16.72 9.72 3.49
N LEU A 357 -15.84 9.58 4.49
CA LEU A 357 -16.10 8.87 5.74
C LEU A 357 -16.10 9.80 6.97
N PHE A 358 -15.99 11.11 6.75
CA PHE A 358 -15.93 12.09 7.83
C PHE A 358 -17.15 12.01 8.77
N ASP A 359 -18.34 11.89 8.20
CA ASP A 359 -19.59 11.80 8.99
C ASP A 359 -19.95 10.35 9.37
N THR A 360 -19.21 9.36 8.90
CA THR A 360 -19.50 7.94 9.07
C THR A 360 -18.23 7.11 9.30
N PRO A 361 -17.39 7.44 10.30
CA PRO A 361 -16.09 6.79 10.50
C PRO A 361 -16.19 5.28 10.80
N ASP A 362 -17.30 4.85 11.40
CA ASP A 362 -17.56 3.44 11.74
C ASP A 362 -18.13 2.62 10.57
N THR A 363 -18.24 3.21 9.36
CA THR A 363 -18.70 2.48 8.19
C THR A 363 -17.84 1.26 7.95
N GLN A 364 -18.48 0.08 7.88
CA GLN A 364 -17.78 -1.16 7.56
C GLN A 364 -17.14 -1.08 6.19
N THR A 365 -15.84 -1.26 6.16
CA THR A 365 -15.01 -1.07 4.97
C THR A 365 -14.17 -2.31 4.69
N ASN A 366 -13.95 -2.60 3.42
CA ASN A 366 -13.02 -3.63 2.98
C ASN A 366 -12.15 -3.08 1.85
N VAL A 367 -10.85 -3.24 1.99
CA VAL A 367 -9.89 -3.01 0.90
C VAL A 367 -9.71 -4.33 0.16
N LEU A 368 -10.08 -4.40 -1.12
CA LEU A 368 -10.12 -5.65 -1.89
C LEU A 368 -8.79 -6.40 -1.89
N VAL A 369 -7.67 -5.69 -1.99
CA VAL A 369 -6.35 -6.32 -2.00
C VAL A 369 -6.01 -6.94 -0.64
N SER A 370 -6.46 -6.35 0.48
CA SER A 370 -6.25 -6.95 1.81
C SER A 370 -7.18 -8.14 2.06
N LEU A 371 -8.39 -8.15 1.50
CA LEU A 371 -9.25 -9.33 1.54
C LEU A 371 -8.62 -10.55 0.85
N ALA A 372 -7.94 -10.31 -0.29
CA ALA A 372 -7.36 -11.35 -1.11
C ALA A 372 -5.97 -11.84 -0.63
N GLN A 373 -5.33 -11.14 0.31
CA GLN A 373 -4.01 -11.56 0.80
C GLN A 373 -4.12 -12.88 1.58
N ALA A 374 -3.06 -13.69 1.50
CA ALA A 374 -2.94 -14.89 2.32
C ALA A 374 -2.84 -14.50 3.81
N ALA A 375 -3.42 -15.33 4.68
CA ALA A 375 -3.35 -15.10 6.12
C ALA A 375 -1.91 -15.22 6.62
N PRO A 376 -1.39 -14.26 7.39
CA PRO A 376 -0.02 -14.28 7.91
C PRO A 376 0.28 -15.51 8.78
N ASP A 377 -0.73 -16.03 9.46
CA ASP A 377 -0.63 -17.22 10.32
C ASP A 377 -0.94 -18.54 9.59
N GLY A 378 -1.18 -18.48 8.28
CA GLY A 378 -1.58 -19.65 7.48
C GLY A 378 -3.01 -20.12 7.70
N GLY A 379 -3.80 -19.42 8.52
CA GLY A 379 -5.21 -19.67 8.76
C GLY A 379 -6.13 -19.02 7.72
N ASP A 380 -7.31 -18.57 8.17
CA ASP A 380 -8.28 -17.90 7.31
C ASP A 380 -7.83 -16.50 6.92
N SER A 381 -7.99 -16.19 5.64
CA SER A 381 -7.90 -14.82 5.14
C SER A 381 -9.05 -13.93 5.66
N LEU A 382 -8.95 -12.62 5.50
CA LEU A 382 -10.05 -11.70 5.82
C LEU A 382 -11.31 -12.05 5.02
N LEU A 383 -11.15 -12.45 3.75
CA LEU A 383 -12.28 -12.87 2.89
C LEU A 383 -12.91 -14.16 3.41
N ALA A 384 -12.12 -15.19 3.73
CA ALA A 384 -12.63 -16.45 4.27
C ALA A 384 -13.40 -16.23 5.57
N SER A 385 -12.89 -15.37 6.45
CA SER A 385 -13.57 -15.01 7.70
C SER A 385 -14.86 -14.20 7.46
N ALA A 386 -14.87 -13.29 6.48
CA ALA A 386 -16.08 -12.56 6.09
C ALA A 386 -17.17 -13.50 5.53
N VAL A 387 -16.79 -14.47 4.68
CA VAL A 387 -17.70 -15.50 4.16
C VAL A 387 -18.24 -16.37 5.28
N ARG A 388 -17.39 -16.76 6.25
CA ARG A 388 -17.83 -17.55 7.41
C ARG A 388 -18.85 -16.77 8.26
N ARG A 389 -18.60 -15.49 8.55
CA ARG A 389 -19.58 -14.64 9.24
C ARG A 389 -20.91 -14.55 8.48
N LEU A 390 -20.82 -14.43 7.13
CA LEU A 390 -22.02 -14.42 6.27
C LEU A 390 -22.77 -15.75 6.34
N SER A 391 -22.05 -16.89 6.29
CA SER A 391 -22.59 -18.24 6.44
C SER A 391 -23.40 -18.37 7.74
N HIS A 392 -22.84 -17.97 8.87
CA HIS A 392 -23.52 -17.98 10.16
C HIS A 392 -24.75 -17.06 10.18
N ARG A 393 -24.60 -15.83 9.68
CA ARG A 393 -25.70 -14.84 9.68
C ARG A 393 -26.90 -15.28 8.82
N LEU A 394 -26.64 -15.92 7.69
CA LEU A 394 -27.67 -16.35 6.75
C LEU A 394 -28.13 -17.81 6.99
N ASN A 395 -27.49 -18.51 7.92
CA ASN A 395 -27.68 -19.95 8.14
C ASN A 395 -27.54 -20.78 6.85
N LEU A 396 -26.51 -20.49 6.07
CA LEU A 396 -26.20 -21.14 4.80
C LEU A 396 -24.88 -21.93 4.89
N PRO A 397 -24.72 -23.03 4.13
CA PRO A 397 -23.41 -23.65 3.95
C PRO A 397 -22.36 -22.65 3.44
N PRO A 398 -21.06 -22.79 3.84
CA PRO A 398 -20.00 -21.85 3.46
C PRO A 398 -19.89 -21.60 1.95
N GLU A 399 -20.06 -22.64 1.13
CA GLU A 399 -20.02 -22.50 -0.34
C GLU A 399 -21.16 -21.63 -0.87
N GLN A 400 -22.37 -21.76 -0.32
CA GLN A 400 -23.50 -20.94 -0.71
C GLN A 400 -23.31 -19.50 -0.23
N ALA A 401 -22.80 -19.29 0.98
CA ALA A 401 -22.44 -17.97 1.48
C ALA A 401 -21.36 -17.31 0.62
N ALA A 402 -20.36 -18.07 0.15
CA ALA A 402 -19.34 -17.57 -0.78
C ALA A 402 -19.96 -17.12 -2.10
N ARG A 403 -20.88 -17.90 -2.67
CA ARG A 403 -21.62 -17.51 -3.89
C ARG A 403 -22.43 -16.23 -3.69
N CYS A 404 -23.14 -16.12 -2.56
CA CYS A 404 -23.88 -14.90 -2.22
C CYS A 404 -22.95 -13.68 -2.10
N TRP A 405 -21.77 -13.87 -1.50
CA TRP A 405 -20.77 -12.79 -1.40
C TRP A 405 -20.26 -12.34 -2.76
N VAL A 406 -19.89 -13.30 -3.63
CA VAL A 406 -19.42 -13.02 -4.99
C VAL A 406 -20.50 -12.34 -5.82
N GLN A 407 -21.75 -12.82 -5.76
CA GLN A 407 -22.87 -12.20 -6.47
C GLN A 407 -23.07 -10.75 -6.00
N ALA A 408 -23.10 -10.51 -4.68
CA ALA A 408 -23.22 -9.16 -4.15
C ALA A 408 -22.04 -8.23 -4.56
N TYR A 409 -20.84 -8.77 -4.66
CA TYR A 409 -19.69 -8.04 -5.17
C TYR A 409 -19.85 -7.70 -6.66
N CYS A 410 -20.28 -8.65 -7.47
CA CYS A 410 -20.57 -8.41 -8.89
C CYS A 410 -21.63 -7.33 -9.08
N ASP A 411 -22.74 -7.43 -8.36
CA ASP A 411 -23.89 -6.53 -8.54
C ASP A 411 -23.62 -5.11 -8.01
N ARG A 412 -22.90 -4.98 -6.92
CA ARG A 412 -22.73 -3.70 -6.21
C ARG A 412 -21.42 -2.99 -6.53
N VAL A 413 -20.39 -3.72 -6.98
CA VAL A 413 -19.06 -3.16 -7.22
C VAL A 413 -18.70 -3.26 -8.69
N LEU A 414 -18.76 -4.45 -9.30
CA LEU A 414 -18.31 -4.61 -10.68
C LEU A 414 -19.28 -4.01 -11.68
N LEU A 415 -20.57 -4.35 -11.59
CA LEU A 415 -21.57 -3.87 -12.55
C LEU A 415 -21.64 -2.34 -12.68
N PRO A 416 -21.53 -1.54 -11.59
CA PRO A 416 -21.49 -0.09 -11.71
C PRO A 416 -20.25 0.48 -12.39
N LEU A 417 -19.17 -0.32 -12.53
CA LEU A 417 -17.93 0.12 -13.17
C LEU A 417 -17.92 -0.10 -14.68
N PHE A 418 -18.81 -0.93 -15.22
CA PHE A 418 -18.97 -1.25 -16.64
C PHE A 418 -20.25 -0.65 -17.21
#